data_24a30b4ac3ec1392f6991829d197f0b3
#
_entry.id   24a30b4ac3ec1392f6991829d197f0b3
#
_cell.length_a   1.000
_cell.length_b   1.000
_cell.length_c   1.000
_cell.angle_alpha   90.00
_cell.angle_beta   90.00
_cell.angle_gamma   90.00
#
_symmetry.space_group_name_H-M   'P 1'
#
loop_
_entity.id
_entity.type
_entity.pdbx_description
1 polymer ?
#
loop_
_entity_poly.entity_id
_entity_poly.type
_entity_poly.pdbx_seq_one_letter_code
_entity_poly.pdbx_strand_id
1 'polypeptide(L)'
;MKKIQKLIQWIVLSFFGSTIFFVILYRFVPVPVTPLMFIRCAQQVGRGEKIRLKHHWFPLDEMSKYLPIAVMASEDQRFLQHHGFDVVEIQNAVEERMAGKRRRGGSTISQQTAKNVFLWPTSSWVRKGLEAYFTALIELCWSKQRIMEVYLNSIEMGDGIYGAEAVAQQHFGRPAEKLTRANCALIAATLPNPLKYSSKNPSRYMLKRQTAIMRQMKHIDLFK
;
A
#
# COMPACT_ATOMS: atom_id res chain seq x y z
N MET A 1 -24.82 36.07 -1.02
CA MET A 1 -25.03 34.82 -0.27
C MET A 1 -25.44 33.65 -1.16
N LYS A 2 -26.53 33.67 -1.92
CA LYS A 2 -27.01 32.55 -2.77
C LYS A 2 -26.00 32.03 -3.79
N LYS A 3 -25.15 32.90 -4.42
CA LYS A 3 -24.10 32.48 -5.37
C LYS A 3 -22.97 31.70 -4.70
N ILE A 4 -22.53 32.13 -3.51
CA ILE A 4 -21.47 31.43 -2.74
C ILE A 4 -21.96 30.06 -2.28
N GLN A 5 -23.21 29.96 -1.79
CA GLN A 5 -23.80 28.68 -1.40
C GLN A 5 -23.87 27.70 -2.58
N LYS A 6 -24.30 28.16 -3.77
CA LYS A 6 -24.30 27.33 -4.98
C LYS A 6 -22.89 26.88 -5.36
N LEU A 7 -21.89 27.77 -5.28
CA LEU A 7 -20.49 27.40 -5.55
C LEU A 7 -19.99 26.30 -4.60
N ILE A 8 -20.23 26.45 -3.30
CA ILE A 8 -19.87 25.43 -2.30
C ILE A 8 -20.57 24.10 -2.60
N GLN A 9 -21.85 24.12 -2.91
CA GLN A 9 -22.60 22.91 -3.29
C GLN A 9 -21.97 22.21 -4.51
N TRP A 10 -21.61 22.96 -5.56
CA TRP A 10 -20.97 22.38 -6.73
C TRP A 10 -19.58 21.81 -6.43
N ILE A 11 -18.78 22.46 -5.57
CA ILE A 11 -17.48 21.94 -5.13
C ILE A 11 -17.66 20.61 -4.38
N VAL A 12 -18.59 20.56 -3.44
CA VAL A 12 -18.88 19.35 -2.65
C VAL A 12 -19.38 18.22 -3.55
N LEU A 13 -20.35 18.48 -4.42
CA LEU A 13 -20.87 17.48 -5.35
C LEU A 13 -19.80 16.97 -6.32
N SER A 14 -18.97 17.87 -6.86
CA SER A 14 -17.86 17.49 -7.74
C SER A 14 -16.81 16.64 -7.01
N PHE A 15 -16.50 16.96 -5.76
CA PHE A 15 -15.58 16.17 -4.95
C PHE A 15 -16.13 14.75 -4.74
N PHE A 16 -17.33 14.60 -4.21
CA PHE A 16 -17.89 13.27 -3.97
C PHE A 16 -18.16 12.51 -5.27
N GLY A 17 -18.66 13.18 -6.31
CA GLY A 17 -18.90 12.56 -7.62
C GLY A 17 -17.60 12.02 -8.24
N SER A 18 -16.53 12.82 -8.25
CA SER A 18 -15.25 12.41 -8.82
C SER A 18 -14.59 11.29 -7.99
N THR A 19 -14.59 11.39 -6.67
CA THR A 19 -13.95 10.37 -5.82
C THR A 19 -14.66 9.02 -5.93
N ILE A 20 -16.00 9.00 -5.89
CA ILE A 20 -16.79 7.78 -6.09
C ILE A 20 -16.56 7.22 -7.51
N PHE A 21 -16.56 8.07 -8.53
CA PHE A 21 -16.28 7.65 -9.90
C PHE A 21 -14.93 6.95 -10.03
N PHE A 22 -13.84 7.53 -9.50
CA PHE A 22 -12.53 6.91 -9.57
C PHE A 22 -12.42 5.63 -8.73
N VAL A 23 -13.08 5.55 -7.58
CA VAL A 23 -13.14 4.30 -6.80
C VAL A 23 -13.86 3.20 -7.60
N ILE A 24 -14.99 3.51 -8.24
CA ILE A 24 -15.71 2.53 -9.07
C ILE A 24 -14.88 2.16 -10.30
N LEU A 25 -14.24 3.14 -10.97
CA LEU A 25 -13.40 2.90 -12.13
C LEU A 25 -12.25 1.95 -11.79
N TYR A 26 -11.51 2.22 -10.71
CA TYR A 26 -10.36 1.41 -10.29
C TYR A 26 -10.74 0.05 -9.67
N ARG A 27 -12.03 -0.22 -9.50
CA ARG A 27 -12.50 -1.58 -9.25
C ARG A 27 -12.22 -2.50 -10.43
N PHE A 28 -12.29 -1.99 -11.67
CA PHE A 28 -12.29 -2.78 -12.90
C PHE A 28 -11.03 -2.60 -13.74
N VAL A 29 -10.39 -1.43 -13.67
CA VAL A 29 -9.22 -1.12 -14.48
C VAL A 29 -7.96 -0.97 -13.63
N PRO A 30 -6.77 -1.26 -14.18
CA PRO A 30 -5.49 -0.97 -13.54
C PRO A 30 -5.36 0.50 -13.13
N VAL A 31 -4.71 0.76 -12.01
CA VAL A 31 -4.30 2.13 -11.60
C VAL A 31 -3.01 2.47 -12.34
N PRO A 32 -3.05 3.38 -13.33
CA PRO A 32 -1.90 3.60 -14.20
C PRO A 32 -0.77 4.36 -13.50
N VAL A 33 -1.14 5.32 -12.65
CA VAL A 33 -0.22 6.17 -11.88
C VAL A 33 -0.87 6.62 -10.58
N THR A 34 -0.04 6.93 -9.59
CA THR A 34 -0.50 7.43 -8.29
C THR A 34 0.04 8.84 -8.01
N PRO A 35 -0.62 9.62 -7.13
CA PRO A 35 -0.09 10.93 -6.72
C PRO A 35 1.35 10.86 -6.18
N LEU A 36 1.69 9.78 -5.47
CA LEU A 36 3.05 9.58 -4.96
C LEU A 36 4.08 9.47 -6.08
N MET A 37 3.77 8.77 -7.18
CA MET A 37 4.66 8.63 -8.33
C MET A 37 5.00 10.01 -8.94
N PHE A 38 4.01 10.87 -9.14
CA PHE A 38 4.21 12.24 -9.63
C PHE A 38 5.06 13.07 -8.66
N ILE A 39 4.75 13.01 -7.37
CA ILE A 39 5.49 13.75 -6.33
C ILE A 39 6.95 13.31 -6.31
N ARG A 40 7.23 12.01 -6.42
CA ARG A 40 8.61 11.50 -6.46
C ARG A 40 9.36 11.93 -7.71
N CYS A 41 8.72 11.88 -8.88
CA CYS A 41 9.33 12.41 -10.11
C CYS A 41 9.66 13.90 -9.98
N ALA A 42 8.74 14.71 -9.46
CA ALA A 42 9.00 16.14 -9.22
C ALA A 42 10.14 16.38 -8.23
N GLN A 43 10.23 15.58 -7.15
CA GLN A 43 11.33 15.63 -6.20
C GLN A 43 12.68 15.26 -6.83
N GLN A 44 12.72 14.26 -7.71
CA GLN A 44 13.94 13.86 -8.44
C GLN A 44 14.40 14.99 -9.36
N VAL A 45 13.48 15.60 -10.12
CA VAL A 45 13.78 16.77 -10.97
C VAL A 45 14.30 17.94 -10.13
N GLY A 46 13.66 18.25 -9.00
CA GLY A 46 14.08 19.32 -8.10
C GLY A 46 15.48 19.11 -7.48
N ARG A 47 15.96 17.85 -7.44
CA ARG A 47 17.33 17.50 -7.01
C ARG A 47 18.33 17.41 -8.15
N GLY A 48 17.91 17.70 -9.39
CA GLY A 48 18.76 17.54 -10.59
C GLY A 48 19.04 16.08 -10.98
N GLU A 49 18.26 15.12 -10.48
CA GLU A 49 18.41 13.71 -10.78
C GLU A 49 17.60 13.32 -12.02
N LYS A 50 18.01 12.25 -12.70
CA LYS A 50 17.21 11.64 -13.76
C LYS A 50 15.95 11.02 -13.19
N ILE A 51 14.81 11.19 -13.87
CA ILE A 51 13.55 10.57 -13.47
C ILE A 51 13.70 9.05 -13.48
N ARG A 52 13.38 8.45 -12.35
CA ARG A 52 13.29 7.00 -12.16
C ARG A 52 11.85 6.66 -11.80
N LEU A 53 11.14 6.05 -12.74
CA LEU A 53 9.78 5.57 -12.58
C LEU A 53 9.67 4.20 -13.24
N LYS A 54 9.78 3.16 -12.43
CA LYS A 54 9.59 1.77 -12.83
C LYS A 54 8.28 1.28 -12.26
N HIS A 55 7.28 1.14 -13.10
CA HIS A 55 5.96 0.64 -12.78
C HIS A 55 5.46 -0.23 -13.93
N HIS A 56 4.95 -1.40 -13.59
CA HIS A 56 4.27 -2.29 -14.52
C HIS A 56 3.18 -3.01 -13.77
N TRP A 57 1.93 -2.88 -14.25
CA TRP A 57 0.81 -3.60 -13.66
C TRP A 57 0.93 -5.08 -13.95
N PHE A 58 0.72 -5.90 -12.92
CA PHE A 58 0.74 -7.35 -13.02
C PHE A 58 -0.46 -7.92 -12.27
N PRO A 59 -1.31 -8.78 -12.88
CA PRO A 59 -2.49 -9.34 -12.23
C PRO A 59 -2.15 -10.15 -10.98
N LEU A 60 -3.01 -10.11 -9.96
CA LEU A 60 -2.77 -10.78 -8.67
C LEU A 60 -2.69 -12.30 -8.83
N ASP A 61 -3.53 -12.87 -9.69
CA ASP A 61 -3.61 -14.30 -9.96
C ASP A 61 -2.38 -14.85 -10.72
N GLU A 62 -1.67 -13.98 -11.42
CA GLU A 62 -0.40 -14.29 -12.07
C GLU A 62 0.83 -14.11 -11.16
N MET A 63 0.67 -13.41 -10.02
CA MET A 63 1.77 -13.22 -9.06
C MET A 63 2.07 -14.50 -8.29
N SER A 64 3.29 -14.63 -7.80
CA SER A 64 3.63 -15.65 -6.81
C SER A 64 2.67 -15.57 -5.62
N LYS A 65 1.96 -16.66 -5.32
CA LYS A 65 1.05 -16.77 -4.18
C LYS A 65 1.69 -16.41 -2.83
N TYR A 66 3.01 -16.47 -2.75
CA TYR A 66 3.73 -16.11 -1.54
C TYR A 66 3.80 -14.60 -1.29
N LEU A 67 3.57 -13.77 -2.32
CA LEU A 67 3.70 -12.32 -2.17
C LEU A 67 2.58 -11.71 -1.34
N PRO A 68 1.29 -11.92 -1.66
CA PRO A 68 0.20 -11.44 -0.80
C PRO A 68 0.27 -12.02 0.62
N ILE A 69 0.63 -13.30 0.77
CA ILE A 69 0.81 -13.94 2.09
C ILE A 69 1.91 -13.23 2.89
N ALA A 70 3.06 -12.92 2.27
CA ALA A 70 4.17 -12.24 2.94
C ALA A 70 3.80 -10.83 3.37
N VAL A 71 3.05 -10.12 2.53
CA VAL A 71 2.58 -8.77 2.81
C VAL A 71 1.56 -8.79 3.95
N MET A 72 0.57 -9.66 3.91
CA MET A 72 -0.37 -9.83 5.03
C MET A 72 0.37 -10.18 6.33
N ALA A 73 1.30 -11.12 6.30
CA ALA A 73 2.10 -11.52 7.46
C ALA A 73 2.92 -10.37 8.06
N SER A 74 3.39 -9.42 7.22
CA SER A 74 4.21 -8.29 7.64
C SER A 74 3.41 -7.07 8.11
N GLU A 75 2.35 -6.74 7.38
CA GLU A 75 1.66 -5.45 7.48
C GLU A 75 0.29 -5.55 8.13
N ASP A 76 -0.44 -6.68 7.91
CA ASP A 76 -1.85 -6.76 8.31
C ASP A 76 -2.30 -8.23 8.38
N GLN A 77 -1.99 -8.91 9.49
CA GLN A 77 -2.27 -10.34 9.64
C GLN A 77 -3.77 -10.69 9.65
N ARG A 78 -4.61 -9.71 9.94
CA ARG A 78 -6.07 -9.84 10.01
C ARG A 78 -6.78 -9.23 8.81
N PHE A 79 -6.06 -8.96 7.71
CA PHE A 79 -6.57 -8.29 6.51
C PHE A 79 -7.91 -8.88 6.00
N LEU A 80 -8.05 -10.20 6.05
CA LEU A 80 -9.26 -10.89 5.59
C LEU A 80 -10.41 -10.88 6.61
N GLN A 81 -10.17 -10.40 7.84
CA GLN A 81 -11.13 -10.47 8.95
C GLN A 81 -11.80 -9.13 9.26
N HIS A 82 -11.17 -8.00 8.87
CA HIS A 82 -11.71 -6.67 9.13
C HIS A 82 -12.17 -5.97 7.85
N HIS A 83 -12.93 -4.89 7.99
CA HIS A 83 -13.44 -4.05 6.89
C HIS A 83 -12.74 -2.68 6.89
N GLY A 84 -11.46 -2.67 6.53
CA GLY A 84 -10.66 -1.46 6.39
C GLY A 84 -9.94 -1.00 7.65
N PHE A 85 -10.52 -1.21 8.82
CA PHE A 85 -9.96 -0.80 10.11
C PHE A 85 -9.86 -2.01 11.03
N ASP A 86 -8.66 -2.37 11.48
CA ASP A 86 -8.48 -3.42 12.47
C ASP A 86 -8.58 -2.83 13.88
N VAL A 87 -9.80 -2.86 14.44
CA VAL A 87 -10.10 -2.32 15.77
C VAL A 87 -9.29 -3.05 16.86
N VAL A 88 -9.06 -4.34 16.69
CA VAL A 88 -8.28 -5.15 17.65
C VAL A 88 -6.83 -4.71 17.66
N GLU A 89 -6.21 -4.54 16.49
CA GLU A 89 -4.83 -4.05 16.40
C GLU A 89 -4.71 -2.58 16.86
N ILE A 90 -5.74 -1.77 16.63
CA ILE A 90 -5.78 -0.39 17.17
C ILE A 90 -5.80 -0.42 18.70
N GLN A 91 -6.60 -1.28 19.33
CA GLN A 91 -6.65 -1.45 20.79
C GLN A 91 -5.30 -1.94 21.32
N ASN A 92 -4.74 -3.00 20.73
CA ASN A 92 -3.42 -3.52 21.09
C ASN A 92 -2.33 -2.44 21.00
N ALA A 93 -2.34 -1.62 19.94
CA ALA A 93 -1.37 -0.53 19.77
C ALA A 93 -1.51 0.58 20.82
N VAL A 94 -2.73 0.87 21.28
CA VAL A 94 -3.00 1.82 22.37
C VAL A 94 -2.49 1.26 23.69
N GLU A 95 -2.78 0.01 24.01
CA GLU A 95 -2.32 -0.67 25.24
C GLU A 95 -0.79 -0.76 25.29
N GLU A 96 -0.14 -1.16 24.19
CA GLU A 96 1.32 -1.20 24.09
C GLU A 96 1.94 0.19 24.29
N ARG A 97 1.29 1.24 23.78
CA ARG A 97 1.73 2.63 23.98
C ARG A 97 1.60 3.07 25.44
N MET A 98 0.49 2.73 26.10
CA MET A 98 0.30 3.03 27.52
C MET A 98 1.31 2.27 28.41
N ALA A 99 1.69 1.05 28.00
CA ALA A 99 2.71 0.24 28.66
C ALA A 99 4.16 0.67 28.34
N GLY A 100 4.38 1.80 27.63
CA GLY A 100 5.72 2.28 27.26
C GLY A 100 6.47 1.43 26.24
N LYS A 101 5.80 0.49 25.57
CA LYS A 101 6.39 -0.37 24.55
C LYS A 101 6.55 0.35 23.21
N ARG A 102 7.36 -0.23 22.32
CA ARG A 102 7.67 0.35 20.99
C ARG A 102 6.39 0.49 20.16
N ARG A 103 6.22 1.66 19.54
CA ARG A 103 5.10 1.93 18.62
C ARG A 103 5.07 0.90 17.48
N ARG A 104 3.98 0.15 17.37
CA ARG A 104 3.60 -0.57 16.15
C ARG A 104 2.80 0.37 15.25
N GLY A 105 2.95 0.22 13.94
CA GLY A 105 2.09 0.88 12.97
C GLY A 105 0.73 0.17 12.94
N GLY A 106 -0.36 0.90 13.21
CA GLY A 106 -1.72 0.34 13.19
C GLY A 106 -2.47 0.60 11.88
N SER A 107 -1.78 0.90 10.78
CA SER A 107 -2.44 1.12 9.48
C SER A 107 -2.57 -0.18 8.72
N THR A 108 -3.79 -0.49 8.29
CA THR A 108 -4.13 -1.69 7.51
C THR A 108 -3.67 -1.59 6.05
N ILE A 109 -3.66 -2.70 5.33
CA ILE A 109 -3.41 -2.74 3.88
C ILE A 109 -4.42 -1.86 3.14
N SER A 110 -5.69 -1.87 3.54
CA SER A 110 -6.74 -1.03 2.94
C SER A 110 -6.45 0.46 3.11
N GLN A 111 -6.03 0.89 4.30
CA GLN A 111 -5.64 2.28 4.57
C GLN A 111 -4.40 2.69 3.77
N GLN A 112 -3.42 1.79 3.66
CA GLN A 112 -2.22 2.03 2.85
C GLN A 112 -2.58 2.13 1.36
N THR A 113 -3.50 1.30 0.85
CA THR A 113 -4.00 1.35 -0.53
C THR A 113 -4.71 2.68 -0.79
N ALA A 114 -5.66 3.06 0.06
CA ALA A 114 -6.38 4.32 -0.05
C ALA A 114 -5.41 5.52 -0.08
N LYS A 115 -4.43 5.54 0.81
CA LYS A 115 -3.39 6.57 0.85
C LYS A 115 -2.57 6.62 -0.45
N ASN A 116 -2.06 5.48 -0.91
CA ASN A 116 -1.15 5.45 -2.06
C ASN A 116 -1.84 5.80 -3.38
N VAL A 117 -3.10 5.37 -3.57
CA VAL A 117 -3.84 5.55 -4.82
C VAL A 117 -4.45 6.95 -4.93
N PHE A 118 -4.96 7.51 -3.83
CA PHE A 118 -5.79 8.72 -3.88
C PHE A 118 -5.19 9.94 -3.20
N LEU A 119 -4.13 9.76 -2.37
CA LEU A 119 -3.66 10.83 -1.50
C LEU A 119 -2.14 11.09 -1.67
N TRP A 120 -1.66 12.07 -0.94
CA TRP A 120 -0.26 12.50 -0.93
C TRP A 120 0.49 12.01 0.33
N PRO A 121 1.84 11.96 0.34
CA PRO A 121 2.62 11.32 1.41
C PRO A 121 2.74 12.12 2.70
N THR A 122 2.47 13.44 2.69
CA THR A 122 2.63 14.29 3.89
C THR A 122 1.62 13.93 4.98
N SER A 123 2.02 14.03 6.25
CA SER A 123 1.14 13.75 7.38
C SER A 123 0.35 15.00 7.78
N SER A 124 -0.99 14.91 7.78
CA SER A 124 -1.90 15.91 8.34
C SER A 124 -3.20 15.25 8.79
N TRP A 125 -3.93 15.90 9.70
CA TRP A 125 -5.24 15.41 10.15
C TRP A 125 -6.26 15.35 9.02
N VAL A 126 -6.25 16.35 8.11
CA VAL A 126 -7.12 16.38 6.92
C VAL A 126 -6.84 15.18 6.03
N ARG A 127 -5.55 14.92 5.71
CA ARG A 127 -5.17 13.75 4.93
C ARG A 127 -5.59 12.45 5.63
N LYS A 128 -5.47 12.36 6.96
CA LYS A 128 -5.90 11.16 7.72
C LYS A 128 -7.41 10.96 7.66
N GLY A 129 -8.19 12.04 7.70
CA GLY A 129 -9.64 11.99 7.48
C GLY A 129 -10.00 11.49 6.07
N LEU A 130 -9.32 12.02 5.04
CA LEU A 130 -9.50 11.54 3.66
C LEU A 130 -9.05 10.09 3.47
N GLU A 131 -7.98 9.65 4.14
CA GLU A 131 -7.56 8.25 4.15
C GLU A 131 -8.67 7.35 4.70
N ALA A 132 -9.29 7.74 5.81
CA ALA A 132 -10.42 6.98 6.37
C ALA A 132 -11.63 6.95 5.41
N TYR A 133 -11.95 8.08 4.78
CA TYR A 133 -13.01 8.17 3.78
C TYR A 133 -12.77 7.22 2.59
N PHE A 134 -11.58 7.29 1.96
CA PHE A 134 -11.26 6.41 0.84
C PHE A 134 -11.15 4.94 1.27
N THR A 135 -10.68 4.66 2.49
CA THR A 135 -10.64 3.30 3.03
C THR A 135 -12.05 2.71 3.10
N ALA A 136 -13.01 3.46 3.63
CA ALA A 136 -14.41 3.02 3.67
C ALA A 136 -14.97 2.79 2.25
N LEU A 137 -14.69 3.69 1.31
CA LEU A 137 -15.16 3.55 -0.07
C LEU A 137 -14.59 2.32 -0.77
N ILE A 138 -13.28 2.08 -0.68
CA ILE A 138 -12.69 0.90 -1.33
C ILE A 138 -13.17 -0.41 -0.69
N GLU A 139 -13.35 -0.46 0.61
CA GLU A 139 -13.89 -1.65 1.28
C GLU A 139 -15.36 -1.93 0.92
N LEU A 140 -16.15 -0.89 0.68
CA LEU A 140 -17.54 -1.03 0.21
C LEU A 140 -17.60 -1.47 -1.27
N CYS A 141 -16.67 -1.01 -2.10
CA CYS A 141 -16.74 -1.17 -3.55
C CYS A 141 -15.87 -2.32 -4.08
N TRP A 142 -14.76 -2.67 -3.42
CA TRP A 142 -13.78 -3.63 -3.91
C TRP A 142 -13.76 -4.90 -3.06
N SER A 143 -13.41 -6.03 -3.68
CA SER A 143 -13.09 -7.25 -2.93
C SER A 143 -11.72 -7.14 -2.25
N LYS A 144 -11.47 -7.93 -1.23
CA LYS A 144 -10.16 -8.04 -0.59
C LYS A 144 -9.05 -8.40 -1.58
N GLN A 145 -9.34 -9.26 -2.54
CA GLN A 145 -8.44 -9.60 -3.64
C GLN A 145 -8.09 -8.35 -4.46
N ARG A 146 -9.11 -7.53 -4.83
CA ARG A 146 -8.87 -6.30 -5.60
C ARG A 146 -8.07 -5.26 -4.80
N ILE A 147 -8.35 -5.10 -3.51
CA ILE A 147 -7.56 -4.20 -2.64
C ILE A 147 -6.10 -4.64 -2.61
N MET A 148 -5.84 -5.95 -2.43
CA MET A 148 -4.48 -6.50 -2.43
C MET A 148 -3.80 -6.34 -3.79
N GLU A 149 -4.51 -6.58 -4.88
CA GLU A 149 -3.98 -6.41 -6.24
C GLU A 149 -3.53 -4.97 -6.50
N VAL A 150 -4.40 -4.00 -6.18
CA VAL A 150 -4.08 -2.58 -6.30
C VAL A 150 -2.93 -2.19 -5.38
N TYR A 151 -2.92 -2.68 -4.14
CA TYR A 151 -1.83 -2.47 -3.20
C TYR A 151 -0.48 -2.92 -3.79
N LEU A 152 -0.40 -4.18 -4.20
CA LEU A 152 0.83 -4.79 -4.72
C LEU A 152 1.31 -4.16 -6.02
N ASN A 153 0.45 -3.49 -6.76
CA ASN A 153 0.81 -2.78 -7.98
C ASN A 153 1.14 -1.29 -7.75
N SER A 154 0.68 -0.68 -6.65
CA SER A 154 0.77 0.78 -6.45
C SER A 154 1.79 1.20 -5.41
N ILE A 155 2.17 0.32 -4.48
CA ILE A 155 3.04 0.69 -3.37
C ILE A 155 4.49 0.91 -3.82
N GLU A 156 5.14 1.93 -3.24
CA GLU A 156 6.58 2.16 -3.41
C GLU A 156 7.36 1.02 -2.74
N MET A 157 8.21 0.34 -3.49
CA MET A 157 9.04 -0.79 -3.04
C MET A 157 10.55 -0.51 -3.12
N GLY A 158 10.91 0.69 -3.55
CA GLY A 158 12.26 1.22 -3.67
C GLY A 158 12.24 2.59 -4.34
N ASP A 159 13.36 3.27 -4.42
CA ASP A 159 13.46 4.59 -5.05
C ASP A 159 13.10 4.52 -6.54
N GLY A 160 11.94 5.07 -6.90
CA GLY A 160 11.38 5.02 -8.25
C GLY A 160 10.89 3.64 -8.69
N ILE A 161 10.73 2.68 -7.76
CA ILE A 161 10.26 1.32 -8.04
C ILE A 161 8.88 1.15 -7.39
N TYR A 162 7.86 0.91 -8.21
CA TYR A 162 6.47 0.76 -7.78
C TYR A 162 5.90 -0.56 -8.25
N GLY A 163 5.33 -1.30 -7.29
CA GLY A 163 4.66 -2.56 -7.54
C GLY A 163 5.55 -3.79 -7.63
N ALA A 164 4.88 -4.93 -7.59
CA ALA A 164 5.48 -6.25 -7.46
C ALA A 164 6.37 -6.61 -8.64
N GLU A 165 5.91 -6.37 -9.87
CA GLU A 165 6.67 -6.74 -11.07
C GLU A 165 7.94 -5.90 -11.19
N ALA A 166 7.84 -4.59 -10.92
CA ALA A 166 9.00 -3.71 -10.99
C ALA A 166 10.09 -4.11 -9.99
N VAL A 167 9.73 -4.41 -8.73
CA VAL A 167 10.72 -4.84 -7.73
C VAL A 167 11.27 -6.23 -8.04
N ALA A 168 10.46 -7.15 -8.58
CA ALA A 168 10.87 -8.48 -8.96
C ALA A 168 11.97 -8.42 -10.05
N GLN A 169 11.75 -7.62 -11.08
CA GLN A 169 12.72 -7.42 -12.15
C GLN A 169 13.98 -6.69 -11.67
N GLN A 170 13.82 -5.59 -10.95
CA GLN A 170 14.94 -4.72 -10.57
C GLN A 170 15.84 -5.34 -9.47
N HIS A 171 15.25 -6.12 -8.54
CA HIS A 171 15.98 -6.64 -7.39
C HIS A 171 16.35 -8.13 -7.53
N PHE A 172 15.57 -8.91 -8.29
CA PHE A 172 15.77 -10.37 -8.39
C PHE A 172 15.96 -10.86 -9.82
N GLY A 173 15.85 -9.99 -10.84
CA GLY A 173 16.05 -10.35 -12.25
C GLY A 173 15.06 -11.40 -12.76
N ARG A 174 13.84 -11.43 -12.22
CA ARG A 174 12.79 -12.39 -12.57
C ARG A 174 11.40 -11.76 -12.46
N PRO A 175 10.38 -12.30 -13.16
CA PRO A 175 9.02 -11.81 -13.05
C PRO A 175 8.41 -12.12 -11.66
N ALA A 176 7.37 -11.37 -11.29
CA ALA A 176 6.66 -11.50 -10.02
C ALA A 176 6.05 -12.90 -9.80
N GLU A 177 5.65 -13.58 -10.87
CA GLU A 177 5.21 -14.98 -10.88
C GLU A 177 6.27 -15.93 -10.28
N LYS A 178 7.55 -15.72 -10.60
CA LYS A 178 8.66 -16.60 -10.22
C LYS A 178 9.36 -16.21 -8.92
N LEU A 179 8.79 -15.29 -8.15
CA LEU A 179 9.32 -14.94 -6.83
C LEU A 179 9.17 -16.13 -5.86
N THR A 180 10.26 -16.47 -5.21
CA THR A 180 10.26 -17.50 -4.15
C THR A 180 9.65 -16.96 -2.85
N ARG A 181 9.26 -17.86 -1.95
CA ARG A 181 8.79 -17.49 -0.61
C ARG A 181 9.76 -16.55 0.12
N ALA A 182 11.07 -16.83 0.00
CA ALA A 182 12.11 -16.00 0.60
C ALA A 182 12.21 -14.62 -0.05
N ASN A 183 12.08 -14.52 -1.39
CA ASN A 183 12.03 -13.22 -2.09
C ASN A 183 10.83 -12.40 -1.63
N CYS A 184 9.64 -12.99 -1.58
CA CYS A 184 8.41 -12.32 -1.14
C CYS A 184 8.51 -11.81 0.30
N ALA A 185 9.05 -12.62 1.23
CA ALA A 185 9.27 -12.19 2.60
C ALA A 185 10.31 -11.05 2.70
N LEU A 186 11.30 -11.04 1.83
CA LEU A 186 12.30 -9.96 1.80
C LEU A 186 11.73 -8.67 1.22
N ILE A 187 10.88 -8.74 0.18
CA ILE A 187 10.11 -7.60 -0.33
C ILE A 187 9.22 -7.03 0.78
N ALA A 188 8.43 -7.87 1.45
CA ALA A 188 7.58 -7.43 2.55
C ALA A 188 8.37 -6.76 3.69
N ALA A 189 9.61 -7.19 3.94
CA ALA A 189 10.48 -6.56 4.93
C ALA A 189 10.92 -5.13 4.56
N THR A 190 10.82 -4.72 3.27
CA THR A 190 11.17 -3.35 2.84
C THR A 190 10.05 -2.34 3.08
N LEU A 191 8.78 -2.78 3.09
CA LEU A 191 7.60 -1.92 3.03
C LEU A 191 7.52 -0.83 4.10
N PRO A 192 7.98 -1.04 5.35
CA PRO A 192 7.95 0.01 6.35
C PRO A 192 8.78 1.25 6.00
N ASN A 193 9.84 1.11 5.20
CA ASN A 193 10.65 2.23 4.72
C ASN A 193 11.40 1.84 3.43
N PRO A 194 10.74 1.87 2.27
CA PRO A 194 11.29 1.37 1.00
C PRO A 194 12.43 2.23 0.44
N LEU A 195 12.57 3.47 0.89
CA LEU A 195 13.71 4.31 0.51
C LEU A 195 14.98 4.00 1.32
N LYS A 196 14.82 3.40 2.52
CA LYS A 196 15.95 3.01 3.38
C LYS A 196 16.32 1.56 3.23
N TYR A 197 15.32 0.69 3.05
CA TYR A 197 15.52 -0.76 2.98
C TYR A 197 15.47 -1.24 1.53
N SER A 198 16.41 -2.10 1.16
CA SER A 198 16.48 -2.67 -0.18
C SER A 198 16.46 -4.19 -0.12
N SER A 199 15.51 -4.80 -0.84
CA SER A 199 15.48 -6.25 -0.99
C SER A 199 16.58 -6.78 -1.94
N LYS A 200 17.22 -5.90 -2.72
CA LYS A 200 18.39 -6.25 -3.54
C LYS A 200 19.63 -6.45 -2.68
N ASN A 201 19.84 -5.55 -1.72
CA ASN A 201 20.99 -5.56 -0.81
C ASN A 201 20.50 -5.54 0.65
N PRO A 202 20.01 -6.68 1.18
CA PRO A 202 19.37 -6.72 2.48
C PRO A 202 20.39 -6.57 3.61
N SER A 203 20.09 -5.67 4.56
CA SER A 203 20.87 -5.55 5.79
C SER A 203 20.61 -6.74 6.73
N ARG A 204 21.50 -6.93 7.74
CA ARG A 204 21.30 -7.96 8.79
C ARG A 204 19.93 -7.82 9.48
N TYR A 205 19.43 -6.61 9.67
CA TYR A 205 18.09 -6.35 10.20
C TYR A 205 16.99 -6.91 9.28
N MET A 206 17.10 -6.67 7.97
CA MET A 206 16.12 -7.16 6.99
C MET A 206 16.09 -8.68 6.92
N LEU A 207 17.26 -9.35 6.99
CA LEU A 207 17.34 -10.82 7.02
C LEU A 207 16.67 -11.40 8.28
N LYS A 208 16.83 -10.76 9.44
CA LYS A 208 16.08 -11.12 10.66
C LYS A 208 14.57 -10.94 10.47
N ARG A 209 14.15 -9.82 9.87
CA ARG A 209 12.73 -9.57 9.56
C ARG A 209 12.17 -10.59 8.57
N GLN A 210 12.91 -10.89 7.51
CA GLN A 210 12.54 -11.92 6.53
C GLN A 210 12.25 -13.26 7.22
N THR A 211 13.16 -13.71 8.11
CA THR A 211 12.97 -14.95 8.87
C THR A 211 11.72 -14.93 9.72
N ALA A 212 11.43 -13.80 10.39
CA ALA A 212 10.22 -13.63 11.18
C ALA A 212 8.95 -13.67 10.30
N ILE A 213 8.95 -12.94 9.18
CA ILE A 213 7.84 -12.94 8.21
C ILE A 213 7.61 -14.35 7.66
N MET A 214 8.67 -15.08 7.27
CA MET A 214 8.54 -16.46 6.78
C MET A 214 7.92 -17.43 7.81
N ARG A 215 8.13 -17.20 9.11
CA ARG A 215 7.44 -17.95 10.17
C ARG A 215 5.95 -17.60 10.22
N GLN A 216 5.63 -16.31 10.19
CA GLN A 216 4.25 -15.81 10.24
C GLN A 216 3.43 -16.21 9.01
N MET A 217 4.03 -16.27 7.82
CA MET A 217 3.38 -16.74 6.59
C MET A 217 2.76 -18.15 6.69
N LYS A 218 3.15 -18.95 7.68
CA LYS A 218 2.56 -20.27 7.90
C LYS A 218 1.15 -20.21 8.50
N HIS A 219 0.79 -19.08 9.07
CA HIS A 219 -0.48 -18.84 9.79
C HIS A 219 -1.41 -17.89 9.02
N ILE A 220 -1.06 -17.53 7.79
CA ILE A 220 -1.85 -16.65 6.94
C ILE A 220 -2.53 -17.48 5.86
N ASP A 221 -3.84 -17.43 5.84
CA ASP A 221 -4.65 -18.03 4.77
C ASP A 221 -4.63 -17.13 3.52
N LEU A 222 -4.65 -17.75 2.36
CA LEU A 222 -4.86 -17.07 1.10
C LEU A 222 -6.36 -16.81 0.89
N PHE A 223 -6.69 -15.91 -0.03
CA PHE A 223 -8.08 -15.69 -0.48
C PHE A 223 -8.73 -17.01 -0.90
N LYS A 224 -9.94 -17.25 -0.38
CA LYS A 224 -10.80 -18.39 -0.78
C LYS A 224 -11.49 -18.07 -2.09
#